data_3441555dc3bd969816ff08196329ec73
#
_entry.id   3441555dc3bd969816ff08196329ec73
#
_cell.length_a   1.000
_cell.length_b   1.000
_cell.length_c   1.000
_cell.angle_alpha   90.00
_cell.angle_beta   90.00
_cell.angle_gamma   90.00
#
_symmetry.space_group_name_H-M   'P 1'
#
loop_
_entity.id
_entity.type
_entity.pdbx_description
1 polymer ?
#
loop_
_entity_poly.entity_id
_entity_poly.type
_entity_poly.pdbx_seq_one_letter_code
_entity_poly.pdbx_strand_id
1 'polypeptide(L)'
;MTKTVFVLITDWAYYNKAITTIRDLRTVGCWNGEIVLITIDFNLDENIKNDLKLTEMKFPSINKSNLLEKIGPNGFSNSDKREIHKLNQWEKLHVFDDYFLKWDRVAYLDAGLRVLDNVQYLLELDCQNKILAPNDASPNFRPDQIFKYQISYDNEEMVHLVKSDFGVDIFEKHHMLNCMWLYDTSILKICNKEQLIEAMNKYTLCKTNEMGIMNLLFHFKNNLWEEFPLKASNGKYLFEWCELNHSHHTTWRDYCFIKYPVTIRLEDRPLL
;
A
#
# COMPACT_ATOMS: atom_id res chain seq x y z
N MET A 1 -8.07 21.89 -13.08
CA MET A 1 -8.07 20.41 -13.10
C MET A 1 -7.11 19.93 -12.01
N THR A 2 -7.54 19.02 -11.18
CA THR A 2 -6.70 18.41 -10.14
C THR A 2 -5.56 17.61 -10.77
N LYS A 3 -4.33 17.94 -10.42
CA LYS A 3 -3.14 17.27 -10.94
C LYS A 3 -2.88 15.98 -10.15
N THR A 4 -3.09 14.84 -10.76
CA THR A 4 -2.91 13.52 -10.13
C THR A 4 -1.76 12.75 -10.77
N VAL A 5 -1.03 11.97 -9.97
CA VAL A 5 -0.03 11.01 -10.41
C VAL A 5 -0.33 9.62 -9.87
N PHE A 6 -0.13 8.60 -10.71
CA PHE A 6 -0.05 7.22 -10.23
C PHE A 6 1.39 6.88 -9.87
N VAL A 7 1.56 6.19 -8.75
CA VAL A 7 2.88 5.79 -8.24
C VAL A 7 2.90 4.30 -7.99
N LEU A 8 3.93 3.64 -8.46
CA LEU A 8 4.26 2.26 -8.13
C LEU A 8 5.70 2.21 -7.61
N ILE A 9 5.98 1.21 -6.80
CA ILE A 9 7.34 0.91 -6.35
C ILE A 9 7.66 -0.55 -6.65
N THR A 10 8.87 -0.82 -7.10
CA THR A 10 9.28 -2.17 -7.44
C THR A 10 10.78 -2.39 -7.31
N ASP A 11 11.16 -3.58 -6.88
CA ASP A 11 12.48 -4.16 -7.07
C ASP A 11 12.47 -5.05 -8.32
N TRP A 12 13.64 -5.61 -8.66
CA TRP A 12 13.75 -6.50 -9.81
C TRP A 12 12.86 -7.75 -9.69
N ALA A 13 12.65 -8.29 -8.50
CA ALA A 13 11.83 -9.48 -8.29
C ALA A 13 10.34 -9.24 -8.58
N TYR A 14 9.86 -8.01 -8.40
CA TYR A 14 8.48 -7.61 -8.67
C TYR A 14 8.29 -6.85 -9.99
N TYR A 15 9.36 -6.63 -10.75
CA TYR A 15 9.36 -5.85 -11.98
C TYR A 15 8.23 -6.22 -12.95
N ASN A 16 8.13 -7.51 -13.32
CA ASN A 16 7.11 -7.96 -14.27
C ASN A 16 5.67 -7.72 -13.77
N LYS A 17 5.46 -7.80 -12.46
CA LYS A 17 4.16 -7.50 -11.84
C LYS A 17 3.84 -6.01 -11.92
N ALA A 18 4.83 -5.15 -11.65
CA ALA A 18 4.68 -3.70 -11.77
C ALA A 18 4.34 -3.30 -13.21
N ILE A 19 5.07 -3.84 -14.19
CA ILE A 19 4.80 -3.57 -15.62
C ILE A 19 3.39 -4.02 -16.02
N THR A 20 2.91 -5.16 -15.49
CA THR A 20 1.55 -5.62 -15.74
C THR A 20 0.52 -4.62 -15.21
N THR A 21 0.68 -4.16 -13.94
CA THR A 21 -0.21 -3.15 -13.35
C THR A 21 -0.19 -1.83 -14.16
N ILE A 22 0.99 -1.40 -14.62
CA ILE A 22 1.13 -0.18 -15.43
C ILE A 22 0.44 -0.33 -16.80
N ARG A 23 0.58 -1.48 -17.44
CA ARG A 23 -0.14 -1.76 -18.70
C ARG A 23 -1.65 -1.75 -18.50
N ASP A 24 -2.14 -2.35 -17.42
CA ASP A 24 -3.56 -2.28 -17.06
C ASP A 24 -4.01 -0.83 -16.87
N LEU A 25 -3.22 0.01 -16.17
CA LEU A 25 -3.52 1.45 -16.02
C LEU A 25 -3.67 2.15 -17.37
N ARG A 26 -2.75 1.87 -18.32
CA ARG A 26 -2.75 2.51 -19.64
C ARG A 26 -3.87 2.03 -20.56
N THR A 27 -4.22 0.75 -20.46
CA THR A 27 -5.23 0.11 -21.35
C THR A 27 -6.61 0.14 -20.73
N VAL A 28 -6.90 -0.76 -19.80
CA VAL A 28 -8.22 -0.90 -19.17
C VAL A 28 -8.55 0.32 -18.31
N GLY A 29 -7.57 0.81 -17.55
CA GLY A 29 -7.69 1.99 -16.69
C GLY A 29 -7.88 3.30 -17.45
N CYS A 30 -7.57 3.33 -18.74
CA CYS A 30 -7.65 4.52 -19.60
C CYS A 30 -6.85 5.73 -19.07
N TRP A 31 -5.80 5.49 -18.26
CA TRP A 31 -5.00 6.55 -17.68
C TRP A 31 -3.94 7.08 -18.66
N ASN A 32 -4.06 8.35 -19.03
CA ASN A 32 -3.12 9.03 -19.92
C ASN A 32 -2.20 10.04 -19.20
N GLY A 33 -2.40 10.23 -17.89
CA GLY A 33 -1.61 11.15 -17.07
C GLY A 33 -0.25 10.57 -16.65
N GLU A 34 0.40 11.26 -15.72
CA GLU A 34 1.73 10.89 -15.23
C GLU A 34 1.71 9.59 -14.41
N ILE A 35 2.73 8.74 -14.61
CA ILE A 35 3.04 7.58 -13.78
C ILE A 35 4.49 7.68 -13.35
N VAL A 36 4.72 7.63 -12.05
CA VAL A 36 6.06 7.52 -11.44
C VAL A 36 6.29 6.08 -11.03
N LEU A 37 7.37 5.48 -11.54
CA LEU A 37 7.85 4.18 -11.10
C LEU A 37 9.11 4.36 -10.26
N ILE A 38 9.00 4.07 -8.96
CA ILE A 38 10.16 4.06 -8.05
C ILE A 38 10.85 2.70 -8.22
N THR A 39 12.11 2.72 -8.69
CA THR A 39 12.95 1.52 -8.87
C THR A 39 13.97 1.42 -7.74
N ILE A 40 14.12 0.23 -7.11
CA ILE A 40 14.94 0.05 -5.91
C ILE A 40 16.36 -0.39 -6.27
N ASP A 41 16.55 -1.43 -7.00
CA ASP A 41 17.85 -2.10 -7.19
C ASP A 41 18.27 -2.29 -8.65
N PHE A 42 17.58 -1.62 -9.57
CA PHE A 42 17.82 -1.72 -11.00
C PHE A 42 17.55 -0.40 -11.74
N ASN A 43 17.94 -0.34 -13.02
CA ASN A 43 17.57 0.73 -13.94
C ASN A 43 16.48 0.24 -14.88
N LEU A 44 15.47 1.09 -15.10
CA LEU A 44 14.44 0.79 -16.07
C LEU A 44 15.01 0.89 -17.49
N ASP A 45 14.63 -0.05 -18.34
CA ASP A 45 14.94 -0.01 -19.77
C ASP A 45 14.28 1.21 -20.43
N GLU A 46 15.06 2.00 -21.21
CA GLU A 46 14.55 3.23 -21.82
C GLU A 46 13.42 2.98 -22.83
N ASN A 47 13.38 1.82 -23.50
CA ASN A 47 12.30 1.50 -24.41
C ASN A 47 10.98 1.30 -23.64
N ILE A 48 11.05 0.58 -22.51
CA ILE A 48 9.88 0.37 -21.62
C ILE A 48 9.41 1.71 -21.04
N LYS A 49 10.34 2.55 -20.60
CA LYS A 49 10.05 3.88 -20.05
C LYS A 49 9.34 4.76 -21.07
N ASN A 50 9.82 4.77 -22.31
CA ASN A 50 9.22 5.54 -23.39
C ASN A 50 7.86 4.96 -23.83
N ASP A 51 7.78 3.64 -24.02
CA ASP A 51 6.55 2.94 -24.44
C ASP A 51 5.39 3.18 -23.47
N LEU A 52 5.65 3.04 -22.18
CA LEU A 52 4.67 3.21 -21.11
C LEU A 52 4.58 4.66 -20.57
N LYS A 53 5.39 5.58 -21.11
CA LYS A 53 5.45 7.00 -20.70
C LYS A 53 5.64 7.14 -19.18
N LEU A 54 6.71 6.53 -18.66
CA LEU A 54 7.02 6.50 -17.22
C LEU A 54 8.04 7.57 -16.85
N THR A 55 7.88 8.13 -15.67
CA THR A 55 8.95 8.83 -14.95
C THR A 55 9.58 7.84 -13.99
N GLU A 56 10.82 7.42 -14.24
CA GLU A 56 11.60 6.65 -13.28
C GLU A 56 12.10 7.56 -12.17
N MET A 57 11.94 7.12 -10.93
CA MET A 57 12.46 7.81 -9.75
C MET A 57 13.28 6.85 -8.90
N LYS A 58 14.44 7.32 -8.43
CA LYS A 58 15.30 6.63 -7.49
C LYS A 58 15.48 7.46 -6.24
N PHE A 59 15.19 6.87 -5.11
CA PHE A 59 15.49 7.45 -3.82
C PHE A 59 16.67 6.72 -3.17
N PRO A 60 17.44 7.38 -2.31
CA PRO A 60 18.39 6.68 -1.43
C PRO A 60 17.63 5.66 -0.57
N SER A 61 18.16 4.44 -0.44
CA SER A 61 17.50 3.42 0.39
C SER A 61 17.32 3.90 1.81
N ILE A 62 16.15 3.64 2.38
CA ILE A 62 15.82 3.96 3.77
C ILE A 62 16.77 3.17 4.69
N ASN A 63 17.41 3.87 5.63
CA ASN A 63 18.27 3.22 6.61
C ASN A 63 17.43 2.41 7.61
N LYS A 64 17.61 1.10 7.60
CA LYS A 64 16.88 0.13 8.44
C LYS A 64 17.76 -0.48 9.53
N SER A 65 18.99 0.01 9.72
CA SER A 65 19.96 -0.57 10.67
C SER A 65 19.41 -0.63 12.09
N ASN A 66 18.79 0.44 12.57
CA ASN A 66 18.18 0.49 13.89
C ASN A 66 16.99 -0.48 14.04
N LEU A 67 16.17 -0.60 13.00
CA LEU A 67 15.08 -1.58 12.94
C LEU A 67 15.63 -3.01 13.05
N LEU A 68 16.65 -3.34 12.24
CA LEU A 68 17.27 -4.67 12.22
C LEU A 68 17.96 -5.03 13.52
N GLU A 69 18.65 -4.07 14.16
CA GLU A 69 19.29 -4.27 15.46
C GLU A 69 18.24 -4.64 16.54
N LYS A 70 17.12 -3.93 16.58
CA LYS A 70 16.05 -4.18 17.56
C LYS A 70 15.30 -5.48 17.32
N ILE A 71 15.12 -5.89 16.04
CA ILE A 71 14.47 -7.15 15.69
C ILE A 71 15.37 -8.36 16.03
N GLY A 72 16.70 -8.17 15.94
CA GLY A 72 17.69 -9.21 16.23
C GLY A 72 17.76 -10.35 15.20
N PRO A 73 18.68 -11.32 15.40
CA PRO A 73 18.95 -12.38 14.43
C PRO A 73 17.80 -13.39 14.23
N ASN A 74 16.90 -13.48 15.21
CA ASN A 74 15.73 -14.38 15.14
C ASN A 74 14.51 -13.74 14.47
N GLY A 75 14.67 -12.56 13.93
CA GLY A 75 13.73 -11.73 13.20
C GLY A 75 12.24 -12.04 13.33
N PHE A 76 11.40 -11.03 13.32
CA PHE A 76 9.96 -11.29 13.23
C PHE A 76 9.65 -11.96 11.88
N SER A 77 9.11 -13.17 11.91
CA SER A 77 8.44 -13.67 10.72
C SER A 77 7.17 -12.85 10.52
N ASN A 78 6.98 -12.32 9.32
CA ASN A 78 5.68 -11.80 8.93
C ASN A 78 4.59 -12.85 9.20
N SER A 79 3.35 -12.42 9.38
CA SER A 79 2.19 -13.32 9.58
C SER A 79 2.09 -14.44 8.54
N ASP A 80 2.69 -14.26 7.37
CA ASP A 80 2.75 -15.22 6.26
C ASP A 80 4.10 -15.97 6.16
N LYS A 81 4.88 -16.01 7.24
CA LYS A 81 6.20 -16.66 7.34
C LYS A 81 7.23 -16.17 6.32
N ARG A 82 7.04 -14.98 5.75
CA ARG A 82 8.01 -14.36 4.88
C ARG A 82 9.16 -13.83 5.73
N GLU A 83 10.37 -14.27 5.41
CA GLU A 83 11.57 -13.73 6.06
C GLU A 83 11.63 -12.20 5.88
N ILE A 84 12.30 -11.53 6.80
CA ILE A 84 12.57 -10.06 6.79
C ILE A 84 13.21 -9.56 5.48
N HIS A 85 13.59 -10.46 4.57
CA HIS A 85 14.11 -10.14 3.23
C HIS A 85 13.22 -9.25 2.36
N LYS A 86 11.98 -8.98 2.78
CA LYS A 86 11.15 -7.91 2.19
C LYS A 86 11.41 -6.54 2.81
N LEU A 87 12.64 -6.26 3.19
CA LEU A 87 13.07 -4.92 3.60
C LEU A 87 12.70 -3.84 2.57
N ASN A 88 12.59 -4.23 1.30
CA ASN A 88 12.14 -3.34 0.22
C ASN A 88 10.69 -2.85 0.38
N GLN A 89 9.86 -3.51 1.18
CA GLN A 89 8.52 -2.99 1.48
C GLN A 89 8.59 -1.64 2.20
N TRP A 90 9.61 -1.41 3.03
CA TRP A 90 9.82 -0.14 3.70
C TRP A 90 10.07 1.04 2.75
N GLU A 91 10.56 0.76 1.54
CA GLU A 91 10.76 1.79 0.53
C GLU A 91 9.43 2.43 0.08
N LYS A 92 8.26 1.84 0.38
CA LYS A 92 6.94 2.47 0.16
C LYS A 92 6.80 3.82 0.88
N LEU A 93 7.55 4.04 1.96
CA LEU A 93 7.53 5.31 2.66
C LEU A 93 8.01 6.47 1.78
N HIS A 94 8.76 6.20 0.71
CA HIS A 94 9.13 7.21 -0.28
C HIS A 94 7.94 7.82 -1.02
N VAL A 95 6.79 7.13 -1.06
CA VAL A 95 5.58 7.69 -1.68
C VAL A 95 5.04 8.90 -0.90
N PHE A 96 5.53 9.14 0.32
CA PHE A 96 5.20 10.28 1.16
C PHE A 96 6.33 11.32 1.25
N ASP A 97 7.27 11.29 0.28
CA ASP A 97 8.34 12.28 0.14
C ASP A 97 7.81 13.61 -0.41
N ASP A 98 8.44 14.72 -0.01
CA ASP A 98 8.10 16.07 -0.48
C ASP A 98 8.19 16.22 -2.01
N TYR A 99 8.91 15.32 -2.69
CA TYR A 99 8.90 15.23 -4.15
C TYR A 99 7.48 15.18 -4.73
N PHE A 100 6.52 14.61 -4.02
CA PHE A 100 5.14 14.46 -4.46
C PHE A 100 4.27 15.69 -4.25
N LEU A 101 4.74 16.74 -3.57
CA LEU A 101 4.03 18.02 -3.40
C LEU A 101 3.76 18.76 -4.72
N LYS A 102 4.39 18.36 -5.82
CA LYS A 102 4.15 18.96 -7.16
C LYS A 102 2.85 18.51 -7.82
N TRP A 103 2.14 17.55 -7.23
CA TRP A 103 0.80 17.12 -7.60
C TRP A 103 -0.19 17.43 -6.47
N ASP A 104 -1.46 17.54 -6.82
CA ASP A 104 -2.51 17.72 -5.84
C ASP A 104 -2.85 16.38 -5.16
N ARG A 105 -2.77 15.28 -5.95
CA ARG A 105 -3.13 13.93 -5.49
C ARG A 105 -2.12 12.89 -5.94
N VAL A 106 -1.94 11.88 -5.11
CA VAL A 106 -1.15 10.68 -5.42
C VAL A 106 -2.02 9.44 -5.27
N ALA A 107 -2.09 8.63 -6.32
CA ALA A 107 -2.70 7.30 -6.32
C ALA A 107 -1.59 6.25 -6.34
N TYR A 108 -1.45 5.48 -5.27
CA TYR A 108 -0.48 4.39 -5.17
C TYR A 108 -1.11 3.05 -5.48
N LEU A 109 -0.41 2.22 -6.25
CA LEU A 109 -0.78 0.84 -6.51
C LEU A 109 0.41 -0.09 -6.27
N ASP A 110 0.21 -1.14 -5.50
CA ASP A 110 1.20 -2.21 -5.35
C ASP A 110 1.47 -2.92 -6.68
N ALA A 111 2.70 -3.35 -6.89
CA ALA A 111 3.06 -4.25 -7.97
C ALA A 111 2.22 -5.54 -7.92
N GLY A 112 1.55 -5.88 -9.03
CA GLY A 112 0.66 -7.04 -9.15
C GLY A 112 -0.79 -6.81 -8.73
N LEU A 113 -1.16 -5.56 -8.39
CA LEU A 113 -2.56 -5.16 -8.38
C LEU A 113 -3.06 -5.10 -9.84
N ARG A 114 -4.26 -5.62 -10.11
CA ARG A 114 -4.88 -5.58 -11.44
C ARG A 114 -5.91 -4.45 -11.49
N VAL A 115 -5.86 -3.69 -12.59
CA VAL A 115 -6.85 -2.65 -12.90
C VAL A 115 -7.82 -3.25 -13.92
N LEU A 116 -9.10 -3.32 -13.55
CA LEU A 116 -10.14 -4.04 -14.29
C LEU A 116 -11.21 -3.10 -14.86
N ASP A 117 -11.11 -1.81 -14.54
CA ASP A 117 -12.03 -0.78 -15.02
C ASP A 117 -11.34 0.59 -15.11
N ASN A 118 -12.02 1.58 -15.65
CA ASN A 118 -11.53 2.94 -15.77
C ASN A 118 -11.15 3.51 -14.39
N VAL A 119 -9.92 4.01 -14.27
CA VAL A 119 -9.41 4.58 -13.01
C VAL A 119 -10.15 5.85 -12.57
N GLN A 120 -10.94 6.46 -13.45
CA GLN A 120 -11.76 7.61 -13.11
C GLN A 120 -12.65 7.34 -11.89
N TYR A 121 -13.13 6.12 -11.72
CA TYR A 121 -13.92 5.72 -10.54
C TYR A 121 -13.17 5.79 -9.21
N LEU A 122 -11.85 5.65 -9.22
CA LEU A 122 -11.00 5.95 -8.05
C LEU A 122 -10.80 7.46 -7.90
N LEU A 123 -10.55 8.15 -9.02
CA LEU A 123 -10.20 9.57 -9.01
C LEU A 123 -11.39 10.50 -8.73
N GLU A 124 -12.63 10.02 -8.82
CA GLU A 124 -13.86 10.73 -8.41
C GLU A 124 -13.99 10.84 -6.89
N LEU A 125 -13.27 10.00 -6.14
CA LEU A 125 -13.36 10.02 -4.68
C LEU A 125 -12.80 11.32 -4.12
N ASP A 126 -13.46 11.84 -3.10
CA ASP A 126 -12.98 13.01 -2.36
C ASP A 126 -11.95 12.56 -1.30
N CYS A 127 -10.69 12.90 -1.55
CA CYS A 127 -9.61 12.65 -0.60
C CYS A 127 -9.05 13.93 0.02
N GLN A 128 -9.79 15.05 0.00
CA GLN A 128 -9.31 16.32 0.52
C GLN A 128 -8.84 16.21 1.97
N ASN A 129 -7.56 16.54 2.20
CA ASN A 129 -6.86 16.42 3.49
C ASN A 129 -6.88 15.00 4.11
N LYS A 130 -6.98 13.94 3.27
CA LYS A 130 -7.10 12.56 3.72
C LYS A 130 -6.26 11.62 2.86
N ILE A 131 -6.09 10.41 3.39
CA ILE A 131 -5.67 9.23 2.66
C ILE A 131 -6.83 8.23 2.63
N LEU A 132 -7.29 7.89 1.45
CA LEU A 132 -8.30 6.86 1.23
C LEU A 132 -7.59 5.54 0.91
N ALA A 133 -7.97 4.47 1.58
CA ALA A 133 -7.41 3.14 1.34
C ALA A 133 -8.42 2.06 1.74
N PRO A 134 -8.28 0.81 1.22
CA PRO A 134 -9.14 -0.28 1.64
C PRO A 134 -8.96 -0.58 3.13
N ASN A 135 -10.01 -1.08 3.75
CA ASN A 135 -9.95 -1.68 5.07
C ASN A 135 -9.42 -3.12 4.96
N ASP A 136 -8.48 -3.52 5.82
CA ASP A 136 -7.97 -4.91 5.85
C ASP A 136 -9.04 -5.89 6.33
N ALA A 137 -10.02 -5.42 7.11
CA ALA A 137 -11.24 -6.14 7.42
C ALA A 137 -12.23 -6.05 6.25
N SER A 138 -11.86 -6.56 5.09
CA SER A 138 -12.82 -6.61 3.98
C SER A 138 -14.11 -7.30 4.43
N PRO A 139 -15.27 -6.67 4.26
CA PRO A 139 -16.53 -7.18 4.76
C PRO A 139 -16.91 -8.55 4.16
N ASN A 140 -16.28 -8.92 3.05
CA ASN A 140 -16.59 -10.15 2.33
C ASN A 140 -15.82 -11.37 2.85
N PHE A 141 -14.64 -11.19 3.46
CA PHE A 141 -13.82 -12.35 3.85
C PHE A 141 -13.01 -12.21 5.16
N ARG A 142 -12.82 -11.00 5.70
CA ARG A 142 -12.06 -10.78 6.94
C ARG A 142 -12.72 -9.79 7.91
N PRO A 143 -14.00 -9.98 8.26
CA PRO A 143 -14.73 -8.98 9.07
C PRO A 143 -14.16 -8.82 10.49
N ASP A 144 -13.39 -9.79 10.96
CA ASP A 144 -12.74 -9.82 12.27
C ASP A 144 -11.28 -9.35 12.24
N GLN A 145 -10.77 -8.91 11.10
CA GLN A 145 -9.39 -8.43 10.98
C GLN A 145 -9.24 -7.09 11.70
N ILE A 146 -8.45 -7.07 12.77
CA ILE A 146 -8.20 -5.91 13.63
C ILE A 146 -6.71 -5.63 13.80
N PHE A 147 -6.36 -4.42 14.22
CA PHE A 147 -4.98 -3.94 14.25
C PHE A 147 -4.05 -4.78 15.13
N LYS A 148 -4.55 -5.42 16.18
CA LYS A 148 -3.72 -6.31 17.00
C LYS A 148 -3.03 -7.43 16.23
N TYR A 149 -3.60 -7.86 15.10
CA TYR A 149 -2.97 -8.89 14.25
C TYR A 149 -1.76 -8.37 13.46
N GLN A 150 -1.58 -7.05 13.40
CA GLN A 150 -0.41 -6.40 12.79
C GLN A 150 0.78 -6.29 13.74
N ILE A 151 0.59 -6.60 15.03
CA ILE A 151 1.56 -6.39 16.09
C ILE A 151 2.17 -7.71 16.55
N SER A 152 3.49 -7.73 16.74
CA SER A 152 4.17 -8.83 17.42
C SER A 152 4.09 -8.63 18.93
N TYR A 153 3.42 -9.55 19.62
CA TYR A 153 3.30 -9.53 21.07
C TYR A 153 4.54 -10.09 21.79
N ASP A 154 5.52 -10.59 21.05
CA ASP A 154 6.74 -11.18 21.61
C ASP A 154 7.67 -10.11 22.24
N ASN A 155 7.43 -8.84 21.95
CA ASN A 155 8.14 -7.69 22.53
C ASN A 155 7.19 -6.89 23.43
N GLU A 156 7.09 -7.29 24.70
CA GLU A 156 6.19 -6.67 25.68
C GLU A 156 6.48 -5.19 25.93
N GLU A 157 7.76 -4.80 25.96
CA GLU A 157 8.15 -3.39 26.17
C GLU A 157 7.59 -2.51 25.06
N MET A 158 7.70 -2.97 23.83
CA MET A 158 7.23 -2.24 22.67
C MET A 158 5.69 -2.21 22.59
N VAL A 159 5.02 -3.32 22.93
CA VAL A 159 3.55 -3.35 23.08
C VAL A 159 3.11 -2.33 24.12
N HIS A 160 3.84 -2.23 25.25
CA HIS A 160 3.56 -1.24 26.30
C HIS A 160 3.74 0.18 25.77
N LEU A 161 4.81 0.45 25.02
CA LEU A 161 5.07 1.77 24.42
C LEU A 161 3.93 2.20 23.49
N VAL A 162 3.49 1.29 22.59
CA VAL A 162 2.37 1.60 21.67
C VAL A 162 1.08 1.84 22.45
N LYS A 163 0.79 1.05 23.49
CA LYS A 163 -0.37 1.28 24.36
C LYS A 163 -0.31 2.63 25.07
N SER A 164 0.87 3.03 25.52
CA SER A 164 1.09 4.31 26.18
C SER A 164 0.86 5.49 25.22
N ASP A 165 1.36 5.40 24.00
CA ASP A 165 1.37 6.51 23.05
C ASP A 165 0.04 6.65 22.29
N PHE A 166 -0.69 5.55 22.06
CA PHE A 166 -1.90 5.50 21.22
C PHE A 166 -3.16 5.03 21.95
N GLY A 167 -3.04 4.55 23.19
CA GLY A 167 -4.14 3.94 23.93
C GLY A 167 -4.34 2.45 23.59
N VAL A 168 -5.07 1.75 24.46
CA VAL A 168 -5.33 0.32 24.32
C VAL A 168 -6.39 0.02 23.25
N ASP A 169 -7.27 0.96 22.99
CA ASP A 169 -8.44 0.78 22.12
C ASP A 169 -8.07 0.55 20.65
N ILE A 170 -6.86 1.01 20.22
CA ILE A 170 -6.44 0.86 18.83
C ILE A 170 -6.31 -0.60 18.41
N PHE A 171 -6.00 -1.50 19.36
CA PHE A 171 -5.79 -2.91 19.08
C PHE A 171 -7.04 -3.63 18.60
N GLU A 172 -8.20 -3.16 18.97
CA GLU A 172 -9.50 -3.74 18.60
C GLU A 172 -10.16 -2.98 17.42
N LYS A 173 -9.45 -2.01 16.82
CA LYS A 173 -9.95 -1.25 15.67
C LYS A 173 -9.56 -1.89 14.35
N HIS A 174 -10.40 -1.70 13.35
CA HIS A 174 -10.04 -1.96 11.95
C HIS A 174 -8.87 -1.06 11.54
N HIS A 175 -8.22 -1.40 10.45
CA HIS A 175 -7.05 -0.71 9.99
C HIS A 175 -6.93 -0.69 8.47
N MET A 176 -6.14 0.24 7.98
CA MET A 176 -5.86 0.45 6.56
C MET A 176 -5.04 -0.70 5.99
N LEU A 177 -5.47 -1.23 4.84
CA LEU A 177 -4.67 -2.11 3.99
C LEU A 177 -3.82 -1.26 3.03
N ASN A 178 -2.51 -1.48 2.99
CA ASN A 178 -1.56 -0.62 2.29
C ASN A 178 -1.12 -1.13 0.90
N CYS A 179 -1.99 -1.81 0.17
CA CYS A 179 -1.70 -2.23 -1.20
C CYS A 179 -2.20 -1.26 -2.28
N MET A 180 -3.07 -0.34 -1.91
CA MET A 180 -3.64 0.70 -2.77
C MET A 180 -4.12 1.86 -1.91
N TRP A 181 -3.84 3.09 -2.33
CA TRP A 181 -4.40 4.29 -1.69
C TRP A 181 -4.44 5.48 -2.64
N LEU A 182 -5.29 6.43 -2.31
CA LEU A 182 -5.37 7.76 -2.92
C LEU A 182 -5.25 8.79 -1.82
N TYR A 183 -4.33 9.76 -1.95
CA TYR A 183 -4.22 10.84 -0.97
C TYR A 183 -4.09 12.22 -1.58
N ASP A 184 -4.55 13.22 -0.86
CA ASP A 184 -4.30 14.64 -1.08
C ASP A 184 -2.91 14.99 -0.51
N THR A 185 -2.05 15.60 -1.32
CA THR A 185 -0.67 15.91 -0.93
C THR A 185 -0.56 16.90 0.23
N SER A 186 -1.64 17.60 0.59
CA SER A 186 -1.66 18.45 1.79
C SER A 186 -1.39 17.67 3.08
N ILE A 187 -1.69 16.37 3.13
CA ILE A 187 -1.41 15.53 4.31
C ILE A 187 0.08 15.41 4.61
N LEU A 188 0.96 15.61 3.62
CA LEU A 188 2.41 15.58 3.81
C LEU A 188 2.90 16.67 4.78
N LYS A 189 2.13 17.75 4.97
CA LYS A 189 2.40 18.77 6.00
C LYS A 189 2.11 18.28 7.42
N ILE A 190 1.32 17.21 7.55
CA ILE A 190 0.90 16.64 8.84
C ILE A 190 1.72 15.36 9.12
N CYS A 191 1.87 14.52 8.11
CA CYS A 191 2.58 13.25 8.20
C CYS A 191 3.29 12.95 6.87
N ASN A 192 4.61 13.12 6.85
CA ASN A 192 5.46 12.90 5.69
C ASN A 192 6.39 11.69 5.90
N LYS A 193 7.27 11.45 4.94
CA LYS A 193 8.23 10.34 4.96
C LYS A 193 9.13 10.35 6.20
N GLU A 194 9.64 11.51 6.60
CA GLU A 194 10.55 11.63 7.73
C GLU A 194 9.89 11.19 9.02
N GLN A 195 8.65 11.61 9.28
CA GLN A 195 7.88 11.21 10.44
C GLN A 195 7.54 9.71 10.43
N LEU A 196 7.29 9.13 9.26
CA LEU A 196 7.10 7.68 9.10
C LEU A 196 8.38 6.90 9.41
N ILE A 197 9.56 7.39 8.98
CA ILE A 197 10.87 6.80 9.29
C ILE A 197 11.19 6.92 10.79
N GLU A 198 10.89 8.06 11.42
CA GLU A 198 11.02 8.22 12.86
C GLU A 198 10.15 7.19 13.61
N ALA A 199 8.91 7.02 13.18
CA ALA A 199 8.01 6.03 13.76
C ALA A 199 8.48 4.59 13.53
N MET A 200 9.03 4.27 12.34
CA MET A 200 9.67 2.98 12.05
C MET A 200 10.80 2.67 13.05
N ASN A 201 11.63 3.66 13.34
CA ASN A 201 12.74 3.52 14.29
C ASN A 201 12.28 3.45 15.75
N LYS A 202 11.15 4.05 16.08
CA LYS A 202 10.57 4.05 17.42
C LYS A 202 9.77 2.78 17.72
N TYR A 203 8.90 2.37 16.78
CA TYR A 203 7.96 1.27 16.98
C TYR A 203 8.34 0.07 16.11
N THR A 204 9.11 -0.86 16.65
CA THR A 204 9.62 -2.03 15.93
C THR A 204 8.71 -3.26 16.02
N LEU A 205 7.40 -3.05 16.02
CA LEU A 205 6.40 -4.08 16.34
C LEU A 205 5.75 -4.79 15.17
N CYS A 206 5.95 -4.27 13.96
CA CYS A 206 5.04 -4.60 12.88
C CYS A 206 5.36 -5.94 12.25
N LYS A 207 4.44 -6.89 12.32
CA LYS A 207 4.47 -8.15 11.56
C LYS A 207 4.37 -7.93 10.05
N THR A 208 3.88 -6.77 9.63
CA THR A 208 3.59 -6.43 8.23
C THR A 208 4.41 -5.25 7.73
N ASN A 209 5.62 -5.09 8.27
CA ASN A 209 6.55 -4.02 7.89
C ASN A 209 5.90 -2.62 8.01
N GLU A 210 5.92 -1.85 6.92
CA GLU A 210 5.48 -0.46 6.88
C GLU A 210 3.99 -0.26 7.17
N MET A 211 3.14 -1.26 6.92
CA MET A 211 1.68 -1.13 7.09
C MET A 211 1.29 -0.79 8.55
N GLY A 212 1.95 -1.42 9.51
CA GLY A 212 1.69 -1.11 10.91
C GLY A 212 2.03 0.34 11.25
N ILE A 213 3.17 0.85 10.79
CA ILE A 213 3.62 2.22 11.02
C ILE A 213 2.70 3.24 10.32
N MET A 214 2.30 2.96 9.08
CA MET A 214 1.34 3.79 8.37
C MET A 214 0.01 3.91 9.13
N ASN A 215 -0.50 2.81 9.68
CA ASN A 215 -1.70 2.82 10.51
C ASN A 215 -1.52 3.61 11.80
N LEU A 216 -0.40 3.45 12.51
CA LEU A 216 -0.13 4.24 13.72
C LEU A 216 -0.19 5.72 13.43
N LEU A 217 0.40 6.20 12.33
CA LEU A 217 0.48 7.63 12.05
C LEU A 217 -0.73 8.16 11.27
N PHE A 218 -1.14 7.54 10.17
CA PHE A 218 -2.24 8.08 9.38
C PHE A 218 -3.61 7.86 10.03
N HIS A 219 -3.83 6.68 10.62
CA HIS A 219 -5.13 6.38 11.22
C HIS A 219 -5.19 6.84 12.68
N PHE A 220 -4.36 6.24 13.56
CA PHE A 220 -4.57 6.39 15.00
C PHE A 220 -4.07 7.73 15.56
N LYS A 221 -2.94 8.27 15.05
CA LYS A 221 -2.40 9.53 15.55
C LYS A 221 -3.07 10.75 14.93
N ASN A 222 -3.17 10.77 13.61
CA ASN A 222 -3.55 11.98 12.88
C ASN A 222 -4.98 11.93 12.31
N ASN A 223 -5.69 10.79 12.42
CA ASN A 223 -7.06 10.60 11.92
C ASN A 223 -7.22 11.02 10.44
N LEU A 224 -6.23 10.68 9.62
CA LEU A 224 -6.19 11.02 8.20
C LEU A 224 -6.78 9.93 7.30
N TRP A 225 -6.85 8.68 7.78
CA TRP A 225 -7.39 7.58 6.99
C TRP A 225 -8.91 7.59 6.95
N GLU A 226 -9.42 7.39 5.75
CA GLU A 226 -10.82 7.08 5.48
C GLU A 226 -10.90 5.84 4.58
N GLU A 227 -11.84 4.96 4.87
CA GLU A 227 -12.02 3.74 4.12
C GLU A 227 -12.57 4.02 2.71
N PHE A 228 -12.09 3.28 1.71
CA PHE A 228 -12.71 3.29 0.39
C PHE A 228 -14.18 2.91 0.46
N PRO A 229 -15.05 3.55 -0.35
CA PRO A 229 -16.41 3.08 -0.50
C PRO A 229 -16.41 1.64 -1.05
N LEU A 230 -17.33 0.81 -0.56
CA LEU A 230 -17.45 -0.57 -1.03
C LEU A 230 -17.67 -0.65 -2.53
N LYS A 231 -18.45 0.29 -3.07
CA LYS A 231 -18.76 0.37 -4.51
C LYS A 231 -18.35 1.70 -5.11
N ALA A 232 -17.85 1.64 -6.32
CA ALA A 232 -17.62 2.79 -7.19
C ALA A 232 -18.95 3.35 -7.74
N SER A 233 -18.90 4.53 -8.35
CA SER A 233 -20.08 5.20 -8.93
C SER A 233 -20.77 4.41 -10.05
N ASN A 234 -20.06 3.50 -10.71
CA ASN A 234 -20.62 2.56 -11.72
C ASN A 234 -21.33 1.33 -11.12
N GLY A 235 -21.38 1.22 -9.78
CA GLY A 235 -22.01 0.12 -9.07
C GLY A 235 -21.13 -1.14 -8.88
N LYS A 236 -19.93 -1.19 -9.47
CA LYS A 236 -18.96 -2.27 -9.23
C LYS A 236 -18.30 -2.10 -7.86
N TYR A 237 -17.79 -3.19 -7.31
CA TYR A 237 -16.93 -3.13 -6.14
C TYR A 237 -15.63 -2.39 -6.48
N LEU A 238 -15.23 -1.44 -5.64
CA LEU A 238 -14.05 -0.64 -5.94
C LEU A 238 -12.78 -1.47 -5.85
N PHE A 239 -12.65 -2.27 -4.80
CA PHE A 239 -11.45 -3.07 -4.53
C PHE A 239 -11.81 -4.43 -3.93
N GLU A 240 -10.98 -5.45 -4.21
CA GLU A 240 -11.04 -6.75 -3.56
C GLU A 240 -9.64 -7.35 -3.38
N TRP A 241 -9.44 -7.98 -2.23
CA TRP A 241 -8.32 -8.86 -1.97
C TRP A 241 -8.73 -10.30 -2.28
N CYS A 242 -8.24 -10.83 -3.40
CA CYS A 242 -8.62 -12.15 -3.86
C CYS A 242 -7.74 -13.26 -3.25
N GLU A 243 -8.36 -14.22 -2.59
CA GLU A 243 -7.73 -15.45 -2.14
C GLU A 243 -8.36 -16.66 -2.84
N LEU A 244 -7.55 -17.69 -3.15
CA LEU A 244 -7.99 -18.89 -3.88
C LEU A 244 -9.16 -19.64 -3.23
N ASN A 245 -9.24 -19.60 -1.91
CA ASN A 245 -10.21 -20.40 -1.15
C ASN A 245 -11.51 -19.67 -0.82
N HIS A 246 -11.63 -18.41 -1.24
CA HIS A 246 -12.89 -17.67 -1.11
C HIS A 246 -13.74 -17.94 -2.34
N SER A 247 -14.89 -18.55 -2.12
CA SER A 247 -15.95 -18.61 -3.12
C SER A 247 -16.51 -17.19 -3.28
N HIS A 248 -15.83 -16.39 -4.11
CA HIS A 248 -16.39 -15.14 -4.54
C HIS A 248 -17.64 -15.46 -5.35
N HIS A 249 -18.81 -15.04 -4.86
CA HIS A 249 -20.06 -15.16 -5.59
C HIS A 249 -20.12 -14.22 -6.80
N THR A 250 -19.07 -13.42 -7.00
CA THR A 250 -18.92 -12.38 -8.01
C THR A 250 -17.77 -12.74 -8.95
N THR A 251 -17.89 -12.30 -10.19
CA THR A 251 -16.81 -12.45 -11.18
C THR A 251 -15.83 -11.28 -11.04
N TRP A 252 -14.59 -11.45 -11.53
CA TRP A 252 -13.62 -10.36 -11.57
C TRP A 252 -14.15 -9.10 -12.32
N ARG A 253 -15.14 -9.27 -13.19
CA ARG A 253 -15.81 -8.16 -13.92
C ARG A 253 -16.62 -7.24 -13.04
N ASP A 254 -16.92 -7.66 -11.81
CA ASP A 254 -17.70 -6.89 -10.84
C ASP A 254 -16.82 -5.95 -10.00
N TYR A 255 -15.50 -5.92 -10.28
CA TYR A 255 -14.52 -5.13 -9.55
C TYR A 255 -13.82 -4.11 -10.44
N CYS A 256 -13.40 -2.97 -9.84
CA CYS A 256 -12.50 -2.01 -10.49
C CYS A 256 -11.04 -2.38 -10.29
N PHE A 257 -10.68 -2.87 -9.10
CA PHE A 257 -9.33 -3.26 -8.73
C PHE A 257 -9.31 -4.57 -7.95
N ILE A 258 -8.33 -5.42 -8.24
CA ILE A 258 -8.12 -6.68 -7.51
C ILE A 258 -6.64 -6.82 -7.13
N LYS A 259 -6.37 -7.21 -5.89
CA LYS A 259 -5.05 -7.64 -5.43
C LYS A 259 -5.05 -9.14 -5.19
N TYR A 260 -4.10 -9.84 -5.81
CA TYR A 260 -3.84 -11.23 -5.50
C TYR A 260 -2.76 -11.33 -4.41
N PRO A 261 -2.95 -12.11 -3.36
CA PRO A 261 -1.91 -12.37 -2.37
C PRO A 261 -0.72 -13.10 -3.02
N VAL A 262 0.44 -12.98 -2.41
CA VAL A 262 1.68 -13.57 -2.92
C VAL A 262 1.62 -15.10 -3.00
N THR A 263 0.80 -15.70 -2.16
CA THR A 263 0.60 -17.16 -2.07
C THR A 263 -0.14 -17.76 -3.26
N ILE A 264 -0.85 -16.96 -4.05
CA ILE A 264 -1.53 -17.43 -5.27
C ILE A 264 -0.50 -17.52 -6.40
N ARG A 265 -0.30 -18.72 -6.94
CA ARG A 265 0.53 -18.91 -8.11
C ARG A 265 -0.07 -18.22 -9.32
N LEU A 266 0.79 -17.80 -10.27
CA LEU A 266 0.33 -17.09 -11.48
C LEU A 266 -0.64 -17.93 -12.32
N GLU A 267 -0.40 -19.23 -12.41
CA GLU A 267 -1.21 -20.21 -13.11
C GLU A 267 -2.59 -20.44 -12.50
N ASP A 268 -2.73 -20.19 -11.20
CA ASP A 268 -3.99 -20.36 -10.46
C ASP A 268 -4.85 -19.09 -10.48
N ARG A 269 -4.37 -18.01 -11.10
CA ARG A 269 -5.10 -16.76 -11.19
C ARG A 269 -6.19 -16.87 -12.24
N PRO A 270 -7.40 -16.36 -11.97
CA PRO A 270 -8.42 -16.26 -13.01
C PRO A 270 -7.83 -15.54 -14.22
N LEU A 271 -8.02 -16.12 -15.40
CA LEU A 271 -7.68 -15.44 -16.67
C LEU A 271 -8.55 -14.19 -16.76
N LEU A 272 -7.92 -13.06 -16.92
CA LEU A 272 -8.58 -11.77 -17.13
C LEU A 272 -8.92 -11.58 -18.59
#